data_9c04a8ded6f53ae2069d68ae3456bd7b
#
_entry.id   9c04a8ded6f53ae2069d68ae3456bd7b
#
_cell.length_a   1.000
_cell.length_b   1.000
_cell.length_c   1.000
_cell.angle_alpha   90.00
_cell.angle_beta   90.00
_cell.angle_gamma   90.00
#
_symmetry.space_group_name_H-M   'P 1'
#
loop_
_entity.id
_entity.type
_entity.pdbx_description
1 polymer ?
#
loop_
_entity_poly.entity_id
_entity_poly.type
_entity_poly.pdbx_seq_one_letter_code
_entity_poly.pdbx_strand_id
1 'polypeptide(L)'
;PQVVKSAKTMKNAVALLQPYIEERGGESEVKKPRIVFATVKGDVHDIGKNITEIVLSCNGFEIVDLGVMVPKETILEKAAECSADLIGVSGLITPSLYQMEEICKEMTARGLDTPLLVGGAAASALHTAVRLAPLYGHVFYGQDASASAVLANQLITDREGTEAAEHKKQEHLRELYAQSSQKKAGHKPVEPFPASSFIKGEPFGNISGKRLGIEEVEPFFDWNMFAAIWGIQSGTGHDDLRKLRADA
;
A
#
# COMPACT_ATOMS: atom_id res chain seq x y z
N PRO A 1 -14.55 -5.64 -10.57
CA PRO A 1 -15.82 -5.22 -11.19
C PRO A 1 -16.99 -5.19 -10.19
N GLN A 2 -17.14 -6.21 -9.29
CA GLN A 2 -18.26 -6.26 -8.33
C GLN A 2 -18.17 -5.19 -7.25
N VAL A 3 -16.97 -4.97 -6.66
CA VAL A 3 -16.75 -3.94 -5.62
C VAL A 3 -17.12 -2.55 -6.14
N VAL A 4 -16.68 -2.20 -7.36
CA VAL A 4 -17.01 -0.92 -7.99
C VAL A 4 -18.53 -0.77 -8.23
N LYS A 5 -19.20 -1.85 -8.67
CA LYS A 5 -20.66 -1.84 -8.84
C LYS A 5 -21.37 -1.65 -7.50
N SER A 6 -20.97 -2.37 -6.45
CA SER A 6 -21.56 -2.25 -5.12
C SER A 6 -21.34 -0.85 -4.54
N ALA A 7 -20.14 -0.29 -4.64
CA ALA A 7 -19.83 1.06 -4.19
C ALA A 7 -20.65 2.12 -4.95
N LYS A 8 -20.79 1.98 -6.28
CA LYS A 8 -21.63 2.87 -7.09
C LYS A 8 -23.11 2.78 -6.70
N THR A 9 -23.61 1.57 -6.45
CA THR A 9 -24.99 1.36 -5.99
C THR A 9 -25.21 2.02 -4.63
N MET A 10 -24.27 1.84 -3.70
CA MET A 10 -24.33 2.46 -2.37
C MET A 10 -24.28 3.99 -2.45
N LYS A 11 -23.39 4.55 -3.29
CA LYS A 11 -23.35 6.00 -3.55
C LYS A 11 -24.67 6.54 -4.08
N ASN A 12 -25.30 5.85 -5.03
CA ASN A 12 -26.60 6.24 -5.56
C ASN A 12 -27.71 6.16 -4.50
N ALA A 13 -27.70 5.12 -3.66
CA ALA A 13 -28.67 4.98 -2.58
C ALA A 13 -28.51 6.09 -1.53
N VAL A 14 -27.27 6.41 -1.13
CA VAL A 14 -26.98 7.52 -0.21
C VAL A 14 -27.42 8.85 -0.82
N ALA A 15 -27.15 9.09 -2.11
CA ALA A 15 -27.59 10.32 -2.79
C ALA A 15 -29.12 10.49 -2.81
N LEU A 16 -29.88 9.38 -2.91
CA LEU A 16 -31.35 9.42 -2.81
C LEU A 16 -31.85 9.71 -1.39
N LEU A 17 -31.10 9.28 -0.37
CA LEU A 17 -31.45 9.50 1.04
C LEU A 17 -30.97 10.86 1.56
N GLN A 18 -29.98 11.46 0.90
CA GLN A 18 -29.37 12.73 1.31
C GLN A 18 -30.39 13.85 1.62
N PRO A 19 -31.38 14.14 0.76
CA PRO A 19 -32.38 15.17 1.06
C PRO A 19 -33.19 14.90 2.34
N TYR A 20 -33.52 13.64 2.58
CA TYR A 20 -34.28 13.22 3.77
C TYR A 20 -33.44 13.28 5.05
N ILE A 21 -32.14 13.04 4.94
CA ILE A 21 -31.20 13.18 6.05
C ILE A 21 -31.02 14.65 6.40
N GLU A 22 -30.91 15.51 5.39
CA GLU A 22 -30.78 16.96 5.55
C GLU A 22 -32.05 17.59 6.15
N GLU A 23 -33.24 17.16 5.71
CA GLU A 23 -34.52 17.60 6.30
C GLU A 23 -34.68 17.21 7.78
N ARG A 24 -34.15 16.03 8.19
CA ARG A 24 -34.26 15.54 9.57
C ARG A 24 -33.12 16.01 10.47
N GLY A 25 -32.01 16.42 9.91
CA GLY A 25 -30.81 16.81 10.62
C GLY A 25 -30.86 18.18 11.29
N GLY A 26 -31.89 19.00 10.99
CA GLY A 26 -31.93 20.40 11.47
C GLY A 26 -30.66 21.15 11.03
N GLU A 27 -30.69 22.47 10.86
CA GLU A 27 -29.65 23.37 10.34
C GLU A 27 -28.23 23.25 10.96
N SER A 28 -27.77 22.06 11.24
CA SER A 28 -26.38 21.79 11.52
C SER A 28 -25.68 21.54 10.19
N GLU A 29 -25.13 22.59 9.58
CA GLU A 29 -24.09 22.47 8.54
C GLU A 29 -22.89 21.73 9.16
N VAL A 30 -23.02 20.43 9.33
CA VAL A 30 -21.85 19.60 9.68
C VAL A 30 -20.96 19.61 8.43
N LYS A 31 -19.99 20.52 8.44
CA LYS A 31 -18.97 20.60 7.40
C LYS A 31 -18.39 19.21 7.19
N LYS A 32 -18.60 18.63 6.01
CA LYS A 32 -18.02 17.32 5.67
C LYS A 32 -16.50 17.43 5.70
N PRO A 33 -15.80 16.49 6.34
CA PRO A 33 -14.35 16.48 6.31
C PRO A 33 -13.87 16.32 4.86
N ARG A 34 -12.88 17.11 4.49
CA ARG A 34 -12.37 17.20 3.13
C ARG A 34 -11.05 16.50 3.00
N ILE A 35 -10.93 15.66 1.97
CA ILE A 35 -9.68 14.98 1.63
C ILE A 35 -9.26 15.32 0.21
N VAL A 36 -8.03 15.79 0.04
CA VAL A 36 -7.38 15.94 -1.26
C VAL A 36 -6.72 14.63 -1.61
N PHE A 37 -7.01 14.08 -2.80
CA PHE A 37 -6.49 12.78 -3.22
C PHE A 37 -5.76 12.89 -4.56
N ALA A 38 -4.60 12.20 -4.69
CA ALA A 38 -3.82 12.21 -5.92
C ALA A 38 -3.04 10.90 -6.12
N THR A 39 -2.81 10.52 -7.38
CA THR A 39 -1.72 9.61 -7.73
C THR A 39 -0.46 10.44 -7.94
N VAL A 40 0.63 10.06 -7.28
CA VAL A 40 1.87 10.84 -7.24
C VAL A 40 2.52 11.00 -8.61
N LYS A 41 3.39 12.01 -8.75
CA LYS A 41 4.12 12.31 -9.98
C LYS A 41 4.81 11.06 -10.56
N GLY A 42 4.67 10.89 -11.87
CA GLY A 42 5.26 9.77 -12.60
C GLY A 42 4.47 8.47 -12.55
N ASP A 43 3.33 8.44 -11.87
CA ASP A 43 2.45 7.28 -11.78
C ASP A 43 1.08 7.60 -12.41
N VAL A 44 0.58 6.68 -13.25
CA VAL A 44 -0.68 6.83 -13.99
C VAL A 44 -1.79 5.90 -13.49
N HIS A 45 -1.50 5.08 -12.46
CA HIS A 45 -2.41 4.08 -11.97
C HIS A 45 -3.42 4.68 -10.99
N ASP A 46 -4.66 4.76 -11.39
CA ASP A 46 -5.75 5.43 -10.66
C ASP A 46 -6.85 4.50 -10.13
N ILE A 47 -6.90 3.24 -10.58
CA ILE A 47 -8.01 2.33 -10.23
C ILE A 47 -8.16 2.18 -8.71
N GLY A 48 -7.05 1.92 -8.00
CA GLY A 48 -7.06 1.78 -6.54
C GLY A 48 -7.44 3.08 -5.84
N LYS A 49 -6.93 4.22 -6.33
CA LYS A 49 -7.26 5.56 -5.87
C LYS A 49 -8.77 5.81 -5.99
N ASN A 50 -9.31 5.63 -7.19
CA ASN A 50 -10.73 5.87 -7.48
C ASN A 50 -11.67 4.99 -6.64
N ILE A 51 -11.29 3.73 -6.36
CA ILE A 51 -12.06 2.86 -5.47
C ILE A 51 -12.04 3.42 -4.04
N THR A 52 -10.88 3.85 -3.54
CA THR A 52 -10.74 4.42 -2.20
C THR A 52 -11.56 5.72 -2.06
N GLU A 53 -11.54 6.58 -3.06
CA GLU A 53 -12.33 7.81 -3.11
C GLU A 53 -13.83 7.54 -3.03
N ILE A 54 -14.32 6.53 -3.78
CA ILE A 54 -15.73 6.14 -3.73
C ILE A 54 -16.09 5.68 -2.32
N VAL A 55 -15.26 4.86 -1.69
CA VAL A 55 -15.52 4.35 -0.33
C VAL A 55 -15.49 5.49 0.69
N LEU A 56 -14.52 6.39 0.63
CA LEU A 56 -14.44 7.59 1.49
C LEU A 56 -15.65 8.50 1.29
N SER A 57 -16.05 8.75 0.05
CA SER A 57 -17.26 9.55 -0.27
C SER A 57 -18.53 8.94 0.32
N CYS A 58 -18.65 7.59 0.32
CA CYS A 58 -19.75 6.87 0.97
C CYS A 58 -19.69 6.97 2.51
N ASN A 59 -18.52 7.25 3.07
CA ASN A 59 -18.30 7.48 4.51
C ASN A 59 -18.41 8.97 4.91
N GLY A 60 -18.92 9.83 4.03
CA GLY A 60 -19.23 11.22 4.35
C GLY A 60 -18.11 12.21 4.08
N PHE A 61 -17.00 11.79 3.45
CA PHE A 61 -15.93 12.71 3.05
C PHE A 61 -16.28 13.47 1.76
N GLU A 62 -15.87 14.74 1.71
CA GLU A 62 -15.79 15.52 0.48
C GLU A 62 -14.43 15.24 -0.18
N ILE A 63 -14.45 14.69 -1.40
CA ILE A 63 -13.25 14.32 -2.14
C ILE A 63 -12.87 15.39 -3.14
N VAL A 64 -11.62 15.86 -3.08
CA VAL A 64 -11.00 16.71 -4.09
C VAL A 64 -9.97 15.85 -4.83
N ASP A 65 -10.39 15.24 -5.94
CA ASP A 65 -9.54 14.41 -6.77
C ASP A 65 -8.69 15.27 -7.71
N LEU A 66 -7.38 15.12 -7.62
CA LEU A 66 -6.41 15.80 -8.49
C LEU A 66 -5.97 14.94 -9.68
N GLY A 67 -6.43 13.69 -9.76
CA GLY A 67 -6.08 12.77 -10.84
C GLY A 67 -4.73 12.09 -10.64
N VAL A 68 -4.01 11.93 -11.75
CA VAL A 68 -2.75 11.17 -11.82
C VAL A 68 -1.56 12.05 -12.17
N MET A 69 -0.34 11.55 -11.90
CA MET A 69 0.94 12.24 -12.21
C MET A 69 1.05 13.62 -11.54
N VAL A 70 0.47 13.80 -10.37
CA VAL A 70 0.37 15.10 -9.71
C VAL A 70 1.66 15.43 -8.95
N PRO A 71 2.30 16.60 -9.23
CA PRO A 71 3.45 17.08 -8.48
C PRO A 71 3.10 17.36 -7.01
N LYS A 72 4.08 17.19 -6.11
CA LYS A 72 3.91 17.44 -4.67
C LYS A 72 3.45 18.87 -4.37
N GLU A 73 3.97 19.84 -5.12
CA GLU A 73 3.62 21.24 -4.96
C GLU A 73 2.12 21.46 -5.18
N THR A 74 1.58 20.90 -6.26
CA THR A 74 0.15 21.01 -6.61
C THR A 74 -0.74 20.33 -5.56
N ILE A 75 -0.30 19.16 -5.02
CA ILE A 75 -1.04 18.46 -3.96
C ILE A 75 -1.14 19.35 -2.72
N LEU A 76 -0.03 19.90 -2.26
CA LEU A 76 0.04 20.69 -1.03
C LEU A 76 -0.62 22.06 -1.18
N GLU A 77 -0.47 22.72 -2.33
CA GLU A 77 -1.16 23.98 -2.63
C GLU A 77 -2.67 23.79 -2.62
N LYS A 78 -3.16 22.72 -3.29
CA LYS A 78 -4.59 22.44 -3.32
C LYS A 78 -5.15 22.07 -1.97
N ALA A 79 -4.40 21.31 -1.18
CA ALA A 79 -4.78 20.99 0.19
C ALA A 79 -4.92 22.26 1.06
N ALA A 80 -4.00 23.21 0.92
CA ALA A 80 -4.08 24.49 1.60
C ALA A 80 -5.27 25.36 1.11
N GLU A 81 -5.45 25.48 -0.21
CA GLU A 81 -6.55 26.26 -0.81
C GLU A 81 -7.94 25.82 -0.33
N CYS A 82 -8.16 24.50 -0.26
CA CYS A 82 -9.45 23.96 0.12
C CYS A 82 -9.56 23.66 1.63
N SER A 83 -8.54 23.98 2.41
CA SER A 83 -8.45 23.65 3.85
C SER A 83 -8.76 22.17 4.08
N ALA A 84 -7.98 21.29 3.44
CA ALA A 84 -8.16 19.85 3.53
C ALA A 84 -7.86 19.34 4.96
N ASP A 85 -8.75 18.50 5.47
CA ASP A 85 -8.57 17.85 6.78
C ASP A 85 -7.61 16.66 6.68
N LEU A 86 -7.48 16.07 5.47
CA LEU A 86 -6.63 14.93 5.16
C LEU A 86 -6.05 15.08 3.75
N ILE A 87 -4.86 14.50 3.53
CA ILE A 87 -4.28 14.34 2.19
C ILE A 87 -4.12 12.84 1.94
N GLY A 88 -4.57 12.36 0.77
CA GLY A 88 -4.40 10.98 0.33
C GLY A 88 -3.50 10.91 -0.89
N VAL A 89 -2.52 10.00 -0.88
CA VAL A 89 -1.65 9.77 -2.02
C VAL A 89 -1.58 8.29 -2.37
N SER A 90 -1.58 8.01 -3.66
CA SER A 90 -1.52 6.64 -4.19
C SER A 90 -0.33 6.46 -5.12
N GLY A 91 0.25 5.26 -5.11
CA GLY A 91 1.30 4.87 -6.03
C GLY A 91 1.38 3.35 -6.20
N LEU A 92 1.61 2.90 -7.43
CA LEU A 92 1.65 1.49 -7.78
C LEU A 92 3.07 1.03 -8.11
N ILE A 93 3.91 1.90 -8.63
CA ILE A 93 5.26 1.58 -9.08
C ILE A 93 6.31 1.99 -8.05
N THR A 94 7.47 1.33 -8.05
CA THR A 94 8.56 1.62 -7.09
C THR A 94 9.00 3.10 -7.06
N PRO A 95 9.12 3.83 -8.18
CA PRO A 95 9.43 5.25 -8.15
C PRO A 95 8.43 6.12 -7.38
N SER A 96 7.18 5.67 -7.24
CA SER A 96 6.15 6.39 -6.47
C SER A 96 6.51 6.49 -4.99
N LEU A 97 7.25 5.51 -4.44
CA LEU A 97 7.73 5.53 -3.06
C LEU A 97 8.66 6.73 -2.80
N TYR A 98 9.53 7.03 -3.75
CA TYR A 98 10.39 8.22 -3.66
C TYR A 98 9.57 9.53 -3.70
N GLN A 99 8.52 9.59 -4.52
CA GLN A 99 7.64 10.76 -4.54
C GLN A 99 6.90 10.95 -3.22
N MET A 100 6.50 9.86 -2.55
CA MET A 100 5.89 9.91 -1.22
C MET A 100 6.89 10.41 -0.16
N GLU A 101 8.17 9.99 -0.22
CA GLU A 101 9.22 10.54 0.65
C GLU A 101 9.40 12.06 0.43
N GLU A 102 9.39 12.51 -0.82
CA GLU A 102 9.52 13.93 -1.16
C GLU A 102 8.31 14.77 -0.67
N ILE A 103 7.09 14.20 -0.70
CA ILE A 103 5.91 14.84 -0.11
C ILE A 103 6.08 14.98 1.40
N CYS A 104 6.49 13.92 2.09
CA CYS A 104 6.72 13.95 3.55
C CYS A 104 7.76 15.02 3.94
N LYS A 105 8.88 15.10 3.22
CA LYS A 105 9.92 16.13 3.46
C LYS A 105 9.38 17.54 3.26
N GLU A 106 8.62 17.76 2.21
CA GLU A 106 8.02 19.07 1.91
C GLU A 106 6.99 19.47 2.96
N MET A 107 6.15 18.52 3.41
CA MET A 107 5.18 18.78 4.48
C MET A 107 5.87 19.19 5.78
N THR A 108 6.94 18.51 6.15
CA THR A 108 7.77 18.87 7.31
C THR A 108 8.45 20.23 7.15
N ALA A 109 9.02 20.51 5.97
CA ALA A 109 9.65 21.79 5.69
C ALA A 109 8.67 22.96 5.76
N ARG A 110 7.41 22.76 5.40
CA ARG A 110 6.33 23.76 5.51
C ARG A 110 5.70 23.83 6.90
N GLY A 111 6.10 22.96 7.83
CA GLY A 111 5.52 22.90 9.18
C GLY A 111 4.05 22.51 9.18
N LEU A 112 3.63 21.68 8.21
CA LEU A 112 2.25 21.18 8.14
C LEU A 112 2.03 20.09 9.19
N ASP A 113 0.80 19.96 9.64
CA ASP A 113 0.35 18.91 10.56
C ASP A 113 -0.80 18.07 9.98
N THR A 114 -1.24 18.36 8.75
CA THR A 114 -2.33 17.64 8.08
C THR A 114 -1.98 16.17 7.92
N PRO A 115 -2.84 15.22 8.38
CA PRO A 115 -2.56 13.80 8.24
C PRO A 115 -2.45 13.38 6.76
N LEU A 116 -1.41 12.59 6.46
CA LEU A 116 -1.13 12.05 5.14
C LEU A 116 -1.46 10.56 5.08
N LEU A 117 -2.42 10.18 4.28
CA LEU A 117 -2.81 8.80 4.04
C LEU A 117 -2.09 8.28 2.79
N VAL A 118 -1.27 7.24 2.94
CA VAL A 118 -0.49 6.65 1.85
C VAL A 118 -1.08 5.30 1.49
N GLY A 119 -1.31 5.08 0.21
CA GLY A 119 -1.87 3.83 -0.31
C GLY A 119 -1.30 3.42 -1.66
N GLY A 120 -1.88 2.35 -2.22
CA GLY A 120 -1.45 1.77 -3.49
C GLY A 120 -0.50 0.60 -3.33
N ALA A 121 -0.34 -0.19 -4.41
CA ALA A 121 0.35 -1.49 -4.34
C ALA A 121 1.86 -1.37 -4.08
N ALA A 122 2.49 -0.22 -4.33
CA ALA A 122 3.90 -0.01 -3.99
C ALA A 122 4.09 0.28 -2.50
N ALA A 123 3.11 0.90 -1.84
CA ALA A 123 3.20 1.25 -0.42
C ALA A 123 2.95 0.02 0.47
N SER A 124 3.50 0.06 1.68
CA SER A 124 3.27 -0.95 2.71
C SER A 124 3.40 -0.34 4.10
N ALA A 125 2.82 -1.01 5.12
CA ALA A 125 2.97 -0.60 6.50
C ALA A 125 4.44 -0.49 6.92
N LEU A 126 5.28 -1.44 6.48
CA LEU A 126 6.71 -1.43 6.76
C LEU A 126 7.43 -0.23 6.10
N HIS A 127 7.14 0.04 4.82
CA HIS A 127 7.71 1.20 4.13
C HIS A 127 7.28 2.51 4.82
N THR A 128 6.02 2.64 5.16
CA THR A 128 5.51 3.82 5.88
C THR A 128 6.20 3.98 7.23
N ALA A 129 6.34 2.92 8.02
CA ALA A 129 6.98 2.96 9.32
C ALA A 129 8.48 3.29 9.27
N VAL A 130 9.22 2.71 8.29
CA VAL A 130 10.68 2.79 8.23
C VAL A 130 11.17 4.01 7.43
N ARG A 131 10.44 4.40 6.37
CA ARG A 131 10.90 5.42 5.42
C ARG A 131 10.13 6.73 5.52
N LEU A 132 8.82 6.69 5.71
CA LEU A 132 7.99 7.90 5.67
C LEU A 132 7.80 8.52 7.06
N ALA A 133 7.46 7.73 8.07
CA ALA A 133 7.19 8.24 9.42
C ALA A 133 8.37 8.98 10.07
N PRO A 134 9.66 8.61 9.84
CA PRO A 134 10.78 9.42 10.30
C PRO A 134 10.90 10.79 9.61
N LEU A 135 10.31 10.94 8.42
CA LEU A 135 10.31 12.20 7.65
C LEU A 135 9.12 13.08 7.97
N TYR A 136 7.97 12.46 8.29
CA TYR A 136 6.73 13.17 8.62
C TYR A 136 5.90 12.35 9.60
N GLY A 137 5.73 12.86 10.83
CA GLY A 137 5.08 12.12 11.92
C GLY A 137 3.61 11.79 11.68
N HIS A 138 2.89 12.58 10.88
CA HIS A 138 1.46 12.41 10.61
C HIS A 138 1.18 11.61 9.33
N VAL A 139 2.01 10.60 9.02
CA VAL A 139 1.82 9.73 7.85
C VAL A 139 1.33 8.35 8.26
N PHE A 140 0.30 7.85 7.57
CA PHE A 140 -0.40 6.62 7.90
C PHE A 140 -0.64 5.78 6.67
N TYR A 141 -0.64 4.45 6.82
CA TYR A 141 -0.80 3.50 5.74
C TYR A 141 -2.25 3.03 5.62
N GLY A 142 -2.87 3.30 4.47
CA GLY A 142 -4.16 2.75 4.08
C GLY A 142 -3.98 1.45 3.30
N GLN A 143 -4.14 0.31 3.96
CA GLN A 143 -3.92 -1.01 3.37
C GLN A 143 -4.82 -1.26 2.16
N ASP A 144 -6.09 -0.90 2.29
CA ASP A 144 -7.11 -1.00 1.26
C ASP A 144 -8.15 0.13 1.44
N ALA A 145 -9.13 0.18 0.55
CA ALA A 145 -10.14 1.23 0.56
C ALA A 145 -10.98 1.25 1.86
N SER A 146 -11.30 0.08 2.42
CA SER A 146 -12.10 -0.03 3.66
C SER A 146 -11.28 0.38 4.87
N ALA A 147 -10.06 -0.11 4.99
CA ALA A 147 -9.12 0.27 6.05
C ALA A 147 -8.79 1.76 6.00
N SER A 148 -8.62 2.32 4.79
CA SER A 148 -8.41 3.75 4.59
C SER A 148 -9.59 4.59 5.09
N ALA A 149 -10.82 4.16 4.84
CA ALA A 149 -12.01 4.88 5.30
C ALA A 149 -12.17 4.81 6.82
N VAL A 150 -11.90 3.66 7.43
CA VAL A 150 -11.91 3.51 8.89
C VAL A 150 -10.87 4.43 9.53
N LEU A 151 -9.64 4.39 9.03
CA LEU A 151 -8.54 5.20 9.54
C LEU A 151 -8.80 6.69 9.36
N ALA A 152 -9.30 7.12 8.19
CA ALA A 152 -9.67 8.50 7.93
C ALA A 152 -10.75 8.99 8.91
N ASN A 153 -11.81 8.20 9.15
CA ASN A 153 -12.83 8.54 10.14
C ASN A 153 -12.26 8.65 11.55
N GLN A 154 -11.38 7.75 11.96
CA GLN A 154 -10.73 7.80 13.27
C GLN A 154 -9.86 9.05 13.42
N LEU A 155 -9.09 9.42 12.39
CA LEU A 155 -8.27 10.63 12.37
C LEU A 155 -9.10 11.92 12.48
N ILE A 156 -10.35 11.92 12.00
CA ILE A 156 -11.26 13.07 12.13
C ILE A 156 -11.94 13.11 13.51
N THR A 157 -12.32 11.96 14.05
CA THR A 157 -13.10 11.89 15.28
C THR A 157 -12.25 11.88 16.55
N ASP A 158 -11.11 11.20 16.51
CA ASP A 158 -10.15 11.09 17.61
C ASP A 158 -8.72 11.05 17.05
N ARG A 159 -8.22 12.20 16.68
CA ARG A 159 -6.91 12.33 16.05
C ARG A 159 -5.79 11.85 16.97
N GLU A 160 -5.72 12.37 18.21
CA GLU A 160 -4.62 12.08 19.13
C GLU A 160 -4.53 10.59 19.47
N GLY A 161 -5.67 9.97 19.80
CA GLY A 161 -5.73 8.54 20.12
C GLY A 161 -5.36 7.67 18.92
N THR A 162 -5.82 8.05 17.72
CA THR A 162 -5.52 7.32 16.48
C THR A 162 -4.04 7.44 16.12
N GLU A 163 -3.48 8.64 16.12
CA GLU A 163 -2.05 8.86 15.85
C GLU A 163 -1.17 8.09 16.85
N ALA A 164 -1.50 8.12 18.14
CA ALA A 164 -0.76 7.37 19.15
C ALA A 164 -0.80 5.86 18.93
N ALA A 165 -1.95 5.32 18.53
CA ALA A 165 -2.10 3.91 18.21
C ALA A 165 -1.30 3.50 16.96
N GLU A 166 -1.36 4.30 15.90
CA GLU A 166 -0.62 4.06 14.67
C GLU A 166 0.90 4.21 14.87
N HIS A 167 1.35 5.19 15.65
CA HIS A 167 2.77 5.35 15.99
C HIS A 167 3.33 4.13 16.72
N LYS A 168 2.58 3.54 17.67
CA LYS A 168 2.98 2.28 18.33
C LYS A 168 3.15 1.12 17.34
N LYS A 169 2.23 0.99 16.38
CA LYS A 169 2.35 -0.03 15.33
C LYS A 169 3.58 0.21 14.45
N GLN A 170 3.83 1.46 14.07
CA GLN A 170 5.00 1.84 13.26
C GLN A 170 6.30 1.61 14.03
N GLU A 171 6.36 1.92 15.33
CA GLU A 171 7.53 1.68 16.17
C GLU A 171 7.85 0.18 16.27
N HIS A 172 6.86 -0.64 16.53
CA HIS A 172 7.01 -2.10 16.53
C HIS A 172 7.54 -2.64 15.19
N LEU A 173 7.03 -2.13 14.06
CA LEU A 173 7.54 -2.51 12.74
C LEU A 173 9.00 -2.10 12.52
N ARG A 174 9.41 -0.91 13.01
CA ARG A 174 10.81 -0.46 12.96
C ARG A 174 11.73 -1.36 13.77
N GLU A 175 11.30 -1.77 14.96
CA GLU A 175 12.06 -2.70 15.82
C GLU A 175 12.27 -4.06 15.14
N LEU A 176 11.19 -4.64 14.59
CA LEU A 176 11.27 -5.89 13.84
C LEU A 176 12.20 -5.78 12.63
N TYR A 177 12.13 -4.67 11.91
CA TYR A 177 13.01 -4.43 10.77
C TYR A 177 14.48 -4.31 11.19
N ALA A 178 14.79 -3.58 12.26
CA ALA A 178 16.13 -3.45 12.80
C ALA A 178 16.72 -4.81 13.22
N GLN A 179 15.94 -5.64 13.91
CA GLN A 179 16.34 -7.01 14.30
C GLN A 179 16.61 -7.90 13.08
N SER A 180 15.77 -7.82 12.05
CA SER A 180 15.94 -8.59 10.82
C SER A 180 17.18 -8.17 10.04
N SER A 181 17.49 -6.88 10.02
CA SER A 181 18.66 -6.32 9.35
C SER A 181 19.96 -6.72 10.04
N GLN A 182 19.98 -6.79 11.37
CA GLN A 182 21.12 -7.29 12.14
C GLN A 182 21.39 -8.78 11.87
N LYS A 183 20.35 -9.60 11.74
CA LYS A 183 20.49 -11.01 11.39
C LYS A 183 21.06 -11.22 9.98
N LYS A 184 20.68 -10.36 9.02
CA LYS A 184 21.22 -10.41 7.66
C LYS A 184 22.68 -9.97 7.57
N ALA A 185 23.13 -9.05 8.42
CA ALA A 185 24.53 -8.62 8.47
C ALA A 185 25.50 -9.73 8.91
N GLY A 186 24.99 -10.76 9.58
CA GLY A 186 25.77 -11.97 9.94
C GLY A 186 25.84 -13.05 8.84
N HIS A 187 25.15 -12.87 7.72
CA HIS A 187 25.30 -13.78 6.58
C HIS A 187 26.65 -13.57 5.91
N LYS A 188 27.45 -14.64 5.83
CA LYS A 188 28.69 -14.62 5.03
C LYS A 188 28.34 -14.16 3.61
N PRO A 189 29.15 -13.29 3.00
CA PRO A 189 28.97 -12.96 1.59
C PRO A 189 28.92 -14.27 0.80
N VAL A 190 27.89 -14.43 -0.02
CA VAL A 190 27.84 -15.54 -0.97
C VAL A 190 29.04 -15.36 -1.87
N GLU A 191 29.95 -16.33 -1.87
CA GLU A 191 31.12 -16.29 -2.77
C GLU A 191 30.59 -16.11 -4.20
N PRO A 192 31.10 -15.12 -4.95
CA PRO A 192 30.65 -14.94 -6.31
C PRO A 192 30.88 -16.24 -7.08
N PHE A 193 29.87 -16.69 -7.79
CA PHE A 193 30.00 -17.86 -8.67
C PHE A 193 31.22 -17.72 -9.52
N PRO A 194 32.17 -18.68 -9.51
CA PRO A 194 33.34 -18.59 -10.37
C PRO A 194 32.89 -18.46 -11.83
N ALA A 195 33.57 -17.60 -12.59
CA ALA A 195 33.23 -17.34 -13.99
C ALA A 195 33.14 -18.63 -14.84
N SER A 196 33.83 -19.70 -14.42
CA SER A 196 33.74 -21.03 -14.98
C SER A 196 32.40 -21.73 -14.77
N SER A 197 31.58 -21.28 -13.81
CA SER A 197 30.22 -21.83 -13.56
C SER A 197 29.19 -21.26 -14.55
N PHE A 198 29.51 -20.16 -15.23
CA PHE A 198 28.69 -19.70 -16.34
C PHE A 198 29.01 -20.64 -17.52
N ILE A 199 28.07 -21.52 -17.84
CA ILE A 199 28.10 -22.26 -19.10
C ILE A 199 28.25 -21.20 -20.19
N LYS A 200 29.38 -21.17 -20.88
CA LYS A 200 29.49 -20.46 -22.17
C LYS A 200 28.53 -21.17 -23.11
N GLY A 201 27.25 -20.79 -22.99
CA GLY A 201 26.21 -21.30 -23.87
C GLY A 201 26.59 -20.91 -25.26
N GLU A 202 26.56 -21.86 -26.17
CA GLU A 202 26.36 -21.57 -27.56
C GLU A 202 25.21 -20.55 -27.67
N PRO A 203 25.32 -19.52 -28.51
CA PRO A 203 24.24 -18.57 -28.70
C PRO A 203 22.98 -19.36 -28.93
N PHE A 204 21.91 -19.07 -28.20
CA PHE A 204 20.63 -19.78 -28.19
C PHE A 204 20.23 -20.22 -29.59
N GLY A 205 20.83 -21.30 -30.06
CA GLY A 205 20.38 -22.04 -31.22
C GLY A 205 19.08 -22.70 -30.82
N ASN A 206 18.11 -22.71 -31.71
CA ASN A 206 16.80 -23.31 -31.55
C ASN A 206 16.82 -24.45 -30.52
N ILE A 207 16.31 -24.19 -29.32
CA ILE A 207 15.98 -25.24 -28.37
C ILE A 207 14.76 -25.92 -28.98
N SER A 208 15.00 -26.82 -29.93
CA SER A 208 13.98 -27.71 -30.46
C SER A 208 13.55 -28.58 -29.29
N GLY A 209 12.39 -28.29 -28.75
CA GLY A 209 11.67 -28.85 -27.64
C GLY A 209 12.13 -30.21 -27.11
N LYS A 210 13.23 -30.26 -26.36
CA LYS A 210 13.46 -31.35 -25.45
C LYS A 210 12.46 -31.14 -24.32
N ARG A 211 11.43 -32.00 -24.26
CA ARG A 211 10.55 -32.04 -23.08
C ARG A 211 11.39 -32.52 -21.92
N LEU A 212 11.68 -31.63 -20.96
CA LEU A 212 12.26 -32.01 -19.68
C LEU A 212 11.18 -32.77 -18.91
N GLY A 213 11.49 -33.95 -18.42
CA GLY A 213 10.65 -34.67 -17.48
C GLY A 213 10.65 -33.93 -16.14
N ILE A 214 9.56 -34.05 -15.38
CA ILE A 214 9.45 -33.43 -14.03
C ILE A 214 10.59 -33.90 -13.12
N GLU A 215 11.08 -35.12 -13.29
CA GLU A 215 12.17 -35.74 -12.56
C GLU A 215 13.53 -35.05 -12.80
N GLU A 216 13.70 -34.44 -13.98
CA GLU A 216 14.90 -33.66 -14.33
C GLU A 216 14.89 -32.26 -13.69
N VAL A 217 13.70 -31.72 -13.40
CA VAL A 217 13.50 -30.35 -12.84
C VAL A 217 13.37 -30.39 -11.31
N GLU A 218 12.84 -31.47 -10.76
CA GLU A 218 12.58 -31.62 -9.32
C GLU A 218 13.77 -31.29 -8.41
N PRO A 219 15.03 -31.69 -8.72
CA PRO A 219 16.19 -31.37 -7.89
C PRO A 219 16.49 -29.86 -7.76
N PHE A 220 15.98 -29.05 -8.69
CA PHE A 220 16.18 -27.60 -8.74
C PHE A 220 14.98 -26.82 -8.22
N PHE A 221 13.92 -27.53 -7.77
CA PHE A 221 12.69 -26.91 -7.33
C PHE A 221 12.79 -26.47 -5.86
N ASP A 222 12.50 -25.17 -5.58
CA ASP A 222 12.46 -24.67 -4.20
C ASP A 222 11.13 -25.04 -3.55
N TRP A 223 11.11 -26.22 -2.92
CA TRP A 223 9.94 -26.73 -2.21
C TRP A 223 9.51 -25.86 -1.03
N ASN A 224 10.43 -25.11 -0.41
CA ASN A 224 10.08 -24.22 0.70
C ASN A 224 9.30 -23.00 0.18
N MET A 225 9.74 -22.45 -0.95
CA MET A 225 9.03 -21.37 -1.61
C MET A 225 7.66 -21.82 -2.11
N PHE A 226 7.57 -23.02 -2.69
CA PHE A 226 6.30 -23.61 -3.11
C PHE A 226 5.32 -23.77 -1.93
N ALA A 227 5.78 -24.36 -0.82
CA ALA A 227 4.98 -24.55 0.39
C ALA A 227 4.48 -23.19 0.96
N ALA A 228 5.34 -22.18 0.97
CA ALA A 228 4.98 -20.83 1.41
C ALA A 228 3.88 -20.19 0.54
N ILE A 229 3.94 -20.36 -0.79
CA ILE A 229 2.90 -19.86 -1.72
C ILE A 229 1.55 -20.56 -1.47
N TRP A 230 1.57 -21.84 -1.11
CA TRP A 230 0.35 -22.61 -0.80
C TRP A 230 -0.10 -22.45 0.66
N GLY A 231 0.51 -21.54 1.44
CA GLY A 231 0.11 -21.25 2.82
C GLY A 231 0.47 -22.34 3.83
N ILE A 232 1.38 -23.25 3.48
CA ILE A 232 1.88 -24.29 4.36
C ILE A 232 2.98 -23.69 5.24
N GLN A 233 2.73 -23.61 6.54
CA GLN A 233 3.70 -23.03 7.49
C GLN A 233 4.95 -23.89 7.58
N SER A 234 6.13 -23.26 7.59
CA SER A 234 7.41 -23.88 7.87
C SER A 234 7.41 -24.45 9.30
N GLY A 235 7.28 -25.77 9.42
CA GLY A 235 7.16 -26.48 10.70
C GLY A 235 6.17 -27.64 10.68
N THR A 236 5.30 -27.72 9.70
CA THR A 236 4.54 -28.92 9.38
C THR A 236 5.49 -29.97 8.82
N GLY A 237 5.45 -31.17 9.39
CA GLY A 237 6.49 -32.18 9.26
C GLY A 237 6.79 -32.60 7.82
N HIS A 238 7.92 -33.24 7.65
CA HIS A 238 8.40 -33.82 6.38
C HIS A 238 7.36 -34.65 5.60
N ASP A 239 6.30 -35.12 6.24
CA ASP A 239 5.24 -35.92 5.63
C ASP A 239 4.28 -35.10 4.78
N ASP A 240 4.02 -33.83 5.11
CA ASP A 240 3.13 -32.97 4.32
C ASP A 240 3.80 -32.48 3.04
N LEU A 241 5.12 -32.25 3.09
CA LEU A 241 5.91 -31.95 1.89
C LEU A 241 6.05 -33.18 0.97
N ARG A 242 6.10 -34.40 1.54
CA ARG A 242 6.10 -35.64 0.74
C ARG A 242 4.77 -35.88 0.04
N LYS A 243 3.63 -35.58 0.69
CA LYS A 243 2.30 -35.66 0.06
C LYS A 243 2.18 -34.67 -1.08
N LEU A 244 2.59 -33.44 -0.87
CA LEU A 244 2.62 -32.41 -1.91
C LEU A 244 3.48 -32.82 -3.13
N ARG A 245 4.62 -33.47 -2.88
CA ARG A 245 5.48 -34.04 -3.93
C ARG A 245 4.81 -35.17 -4.72
N ALA A 246 3.90 -35.91 -4.07
CA ALA A 246 3.19 -37.01 -4.70
C ALA A 246 1.96 -36.53 -5.50
N ASP A 247 1.41 -35.37 -5.14
CA ASP A 247 0.20 -34.79 -5.76
C ASP A 247 0.52 -33.74 -6.85
N ALA A 248 1.80 -33.34 -7.00
CA ALA A 248 2.27 -32.37 -7.99
C ALA A 248 2.85 -33.06 -9.24
#